data_47097a95495c81cc5f25b65549805da5
#
_entry.id   47097a95495c81cc5f25b65549805da5
#
_cell.length_a   1.000
_cell.length_b   1.000
_cell.length_c   1.000
_cell.angle_alpha   90.00
_cell.angle_beta   90.00
_cell.angle_gamma   90.00
#
_symmetry.space_group_name_H-M   'P 1'
#
loop_
_entity.id
_entity.type
_entity.pdbx_description
1 polymer ?
#
loop_
_entity_poly.entity_id
_entity_poly.type
_entity_poly.pdbx_seq_one_letter_code
_entity_poly.pdbx_strand_id
1 'polypeptide(L)'
;MAIFGIIFVAFFIGIILIFFLKKTSPPAPQEQIHFDSPSDVPFYLNDRDAFKSKCIEFLEKFNLEYVHSVWADDHELELALNDETPVVGGSYIALCIIDPPGKTVNEMKVRGFLDTVKGEGASRGILITTGYFTNEAINSIEDEPVELVNVVSFLSYLKKFGIYEYIPDPS
;
A
#
# COMPACT_ATOMS: atom_id res chain seq x y z
N MET A 1 -2.63 -9.56 -50.28
CA MET A 1 -3.75 -9.23 -49.37
C MET A 1 -3.98 -10.25 -48.25
N ALA A 2 -3.93 -11.57 -48.50
CA ALA A 2 -4.18 -12.60 -47.49
C ALA A 2 -3.15 -12.63 -46.33
N ILE A 3 -1.87 -12.35 -46.62
CA ILE A 3 -0.79 -12.39 -45.63
C ILE A 3 -0.96 -11.31 -44.50
N PHE A 4 -1.39 -10.11 -44.91
CA PHE A 4 -1.66 -9.03 -43.93
C PHE A 4 -2.83 -9.38 -42.98
N GLY A 5 -3.87 -10.06 -43.49
CA GLY A 5 -4.99 -10.51 -42.67
C GLY A 5 -4.57 -11.53 -41.60
N ILE A 6 -3.69 -12.47 -41.97
CA ILE A 6 -3.19 -13.48 -41.02
C ILE A 6 -2.34 -12.87 -39.91
N ILE A 7 -1.46 -11.90 -40.26
CA ILE A 7 -0.64 -11.18 -39.28
C ILE A 7 -1.53 -10.39 -38.28
N PHE A 8 -2.58 -9.73 -38.80
CA PHE A 8 -3.49 -8.94 -37.99
C PHE A 8 -4.28 -9.82 -36.99
N VAL A 9 -4.78 -10.98 -37.48
CA VAL A 9 -5.48 -11.95 -36.62
C VAL A 9 -4.56 -12.53 -35.55
N ALA A 10 -3.31 -12.91 -35.90
CA ALA A 10 -2.34 -13.42 -34.95
C ALA A 10 -1.99 -12.39 -33.86
N PHE A 11 -1.86 -11.11 -34.24
CA PHE A 11 -1.61 -10.02 -33.31
C PHE A 11 -2.77 -9.81 -32.33
N PHE A 12 -4.02 -9.85 -32.82
CA PHE A 12 -5.22 -9.74 -31.99
C PHE A 12 -5.35 -10.93 -31.03
N ILE A 13 -5.10 -12.15 -31.48
CA ILE A 13 -5.09 -13.35 -30.62
C ILE A 13 -3.99 -13.22 -29.55
N GLY A 14 -2.81 -12.71 -29.90
CA GLY A 14 -1.72 -12.47 -28.94
C GLY A 14 -2.12 -11.47 -27.85
N ILE A 15 -2.75 -10.36 -28.21
CA ILE A 15 -3.24 -9.37 -27.23
C ILE A 15 -4.32 -9.96 -26.33
N ILE A 16 -5.28 -10.71 -26.88
CA ILE A 16 -6.34 -11.36 -26.10
C ILE A 16 -5.74 -12.39 -25.12
N LEU A 17 -4.75 -13.19 -25.58
CA LEU A 17 -4.06 -14.14 -24.73
C LEU A 17 -3.28 -13.46 -23.59
N ILE A 18 -2.58 -12.37 -23.86
CA ILE A 18 -1.85 -11.60 -22.84
C ILE A 18 -2.84 -11.04 -21.80
N PHE A 19 -3.97 -10.50 -22.26
CA PHE A 19 -5.02 -9.97 -21.37
C PHE A 19 -5.65 -11.07 -20.51
N PHE A 20 -5.88 -12.23 -21.10
CA PHE A 20 -6.45 -13.40 -20.38
C PHE A 20 -5.46 -13.99 -19.38
N LEU A 21 -4.18 -14.11 -19.75
CA LEU A 21 -3.14 -14.60 -18.86
C LEU A 21 -2.89 -13.63 -17.68
N LYS A 22 -2.93 -12.31 -17.94
CA LYS A 22 -2.78 -11.31 -16.87
C LYS A 22 -3.92 -11.39 -15.85
N LYS A 23 -5.16 -11.64 -16.32
CA LYS A 23 -6.35 -11.74 -15.47
C LYS A 23 -6.46 -13.06 -14.70
N THR A 24 -5.82 -14.13 -15.17
CA THR A 24 -5.85 -15.47 -14.56
C THR A 24 -4.59 -15.81 -13.75
N SER A 25 -3.56 -14.96 -13.79
CA SER A 25 -2.36 -15.19 -12.98
C SER A 25 -2.68 -14.93 -11.51
N PRO A 26 -2.46 -15.90 -10.62
CA PRO A 26 -2.60 -15.65 -9.19
C PRO A 26 -1.62 -14.57 -8.77
N PRO A 27 -1.98 -13.71 -7.78
CA PRO A 27 -1.05 -12.74 -7.24
C PRO A 27 0.20 -13.44 -6.75
N ALA A 28 1.35 -12.77 -6.91
CA ALA A 28 2.62 -13.32 -6.44
C ALA A 28 2.54 -13.61 -4.93
N PRO A 29 3.06 -14.75 -4.46
CA PRO A 29 3.09 -15.05 -3.04
C PRO A 29 3.73 -13.89 -2.28
N GLN A 30 3.06 -13.38 -1.25
CA GLN A 30 3.65 -12.36 -0.40
C GLN A 30 4.80 -13.01 0.38
N GLU A 31 5.98 -12.41 0.30
CA GLU A 31 7.09 -12.76 1.17
C GLU A 31 6.63 -12.60 2.62
N GLN A 32 6.93 -13.58 3.48
CA GLN A 32 6.65 -13.50 4.92
C GLN A 32 7.95 -13.20 5.66
N ILE A 33 7.92 -12.15 6.47
CA ILE A 33 9.03 -11.89 7.39
C ILE A 33 8.87 -12.82 8.59
N HIS A 34 9.93 -13.56 8.89
CA HIS A 34 10.04 -14.30 10.14
C HIS A 34 11.02 -13.54 11.04
N PHE A 35 10.57 -13.14 12.20
CA PHE A 35 11.44 -12.62 13.24
C PHE A 35 11.84 -13.78 14.16
N ASP A 36 13.13 -14.00 14.32
CA ASP A 36 13.65 -15.13 15.12
C ASP A 36 13.34 -14.95 16.61
N SER A 37 13.17 -13.71 17.04
CA SER A 37 12.83 -13.35 18.42
C SER A 37 11.85 -12.17 18.46
N PRO A 38 10.98 -12.09 19.48
CA PRO A 38 10.15 -10.88 19.70
C PRO A 38 10.96 -9.59 19.86
N SER A 39 12.23 -9.68 20.29
CA SER A 39 13.15 -8.54 20.38
C SER A 39 13.62 -8.02 19.01
N ASP A 40 13.46 -8.82 17.96
CA ASP A 40 13.88 -8.44 16.61
C ASP A 40 12.79 -7.67 15.86
N VAL A 41 11.58 -7.64 16.43
CA VAL A 41 10.46 -6.86 15.92
C VAL A 41 10.72 -5.38 16.20
N PRO A 42 10.81 -4.53 15.18
CA PRO A 42 10.99 -3.11 15.41
C PRO A 42 9.90 -2.54 16.33
N PHE A 43 10.31 -1.79 17.34
CA PHE A 43 9.44 -1.21 18.38
C PHE A 43 8.23 -0.45 17.77
N TYR A 44 8.48 0.31 16.72
CA TYR A 44 7.45 1.12 16.06
C TYR A 44 6.33 0.30 15.37
N LEU A 45 6.47 -1.01 15.20
CA LEU A 45 5.38 -1.84 14.67
C LEU A 45 4.31 -2.15 15.71
N ASN A 46 4.62 -1.96 17.01
CA ASN A 46 3.72 -2.30 18.13
C ASN A 46 3.34 -1.08 18.97
N ASP A 47 3.97 0.06 18.75
CA ASP A 47 3.71 1.31 19.47
C ASP A 47 3.00 2.31 18.57
N ARG A 48 1.87 2.86 19.02
CA ARG A 48 1.00 3.75 18.24
C ARG A 48 1.71 5.01 17.78
N ASP A 49 2.37 5.70 18.70
CA ASP A 49 2.96 7.00 18.41
C ASP A 49 4.22 6.85 17.55
N ALA A 50 5.02 5.82 17.83
CA ALA A 50 6.16 5.47 17.02
C ALA A 50 5.75 5.01 15.61
N PHE A 51 4.68 4.23 15.49
CA PHE A 51 4.15 3.81 14.19
C PHE A 51 3.62 4.99 13.37
N LYS A 52 2.83 5.89 14.01
CA LYS A 52 2.38 7.12 13.37
C LYS A 52 3.56 7.94 12.84
N SER A 53 4.56 8.20 13.69
CA SER A 53 5.75 8.96 13.31
C SER A 53 6.49 8.31 12.16
N LYS A 54 6.62 6.98 12.20
CA LYS A 54 7.30 6.20 11.15
C LYS A 54 6.52 6.17 9.84
N CYS A 55 5.18 6.11 9.86
CA CYS A 55 4.35 6.23 8.67
C CYS A 55 4.46 7.63 8.04
N ILE A 56 4.45 8.70 8.84
CA ILE A 56 4.64 10.06 8.34
C ILE A 56 6.02 10.19 7.69
N GLU A 57 7.10 9.82 8.39
CA GLU A 57 8.47 9.84 7.87
C GLU A 57 8.61 9.06 6.56
N PHE A 58 7.95 7.90 6.46
CA PHE A 58 7.91 7.07 5.25
C PHE A 58 7.22 7.79 4.08
N LEU A 59 6.06 8.40 4.32
CA LEU A 59 5.26 9.06 3.30
C LEU A 59 5.93 10.35 2.79
N GLU A 60 6.63 11.07 3.66
CA GLU A 60 7.44 12.24 3.30
C GLU A 60 8.58 11.89 2.33
N LYS A 61 9.11 10.65 2.34
CA LYS A 61 10.10 10.21 1.34
C LYS A 61 9.54 10.13 -0.08
N PHE A 62 8.22 10.16 -0.23
CA PHE A 62 7.52 10.26 -1.53
C PHE A 62 7.04 11.67 -1.85
N ASN A 63 7.56 12.69 -1.15
CA ASN A 63 7.14 14.10 -1.26
C ASN A 63 5.67 14.34 -0.91
N LEU A 64 5.11 13.49 -0.05
CA LEU A 64 3.77 13.67 0.48
C LEU A 64 3.87 14.47 1.78
N GLU A 65 3.38 15.70 1.76
CA GLU A 65 3.38 16.57 2.93
C GLU A 65 2.25 16.19 3.89
N TYR A 66 2.59 16.00 5.16
CA TYR A 66 1.61 15.71 6.21
C TYR A 66 0.74 16.94 6.49
N VAL A 67 -0.59 16.75 6.49
CA VAL A 67 -1.57 17.80 6.81
C VAL A 67 -2.16 17.59 8.21
N HIS A 68 -2.82 16.47 8.42
CA HIS A 68 -3.39 16.11 9.72
C HIS A 68 -3.58 14.58 9.85
N SER A 69 -3.92 14.14 11.05
CA SER A 69 -4.19 12.73 11.31
C SER A 69 -5.31 12.55 12.32
N VAL A 70 -6.04 11.45 12.17
CA VAL A 70 -7.10 11.03 13.09
C VAL A 70 -6.94 9.54 13.37
N TRP A 71 -6.99 9.17 14.66
CA TRP A 71 -7.14 7.77 15.04
C TRP A 71 -8.62 7.41 15.04
N ALA A 72 -9.02 6.50 14.16
CA ALA A 72 -10.39 5.98 14.11
C ALA A 72 -10.67 5.05 15.30
N ASP A 73 -9.64 4.28 15.70
CA ASP A 73 -9.61 3.45 16.91
C ASP A 73 -8.16 3.25 17.40
N ASP A 74 -7.93 2.27 18.27
CA ASP A 74 -6.60 1.99 18.81
C ASP A 74 -5.61 1.40 17.80
N HIS A 75 -6.09 0.97 16.64
CA HIS A 75 -5.32 0.25 15.64
C HIS A 75 -5.30 0.90 14.26
N GLU A 76 -6.21 1.85 14.01
CA GLU A 76 -6.39 2.46 12.69
C GLU A 76 -6.14 3.97 12.73
N LEU A 77 -5.12 4.38 12.03
CA LEU A 77 -4.72 5.78 11.86
C LEU A 77 -5.00 6.22 10.42
N GLU A 78 -5.77 7.28 10.26
CA GLU A 78 -5.93 7.96 9.00
C GLU A 78 -5.05 9.21 8.95
N LEU A 79 -4.35 9.37 7.83
CA LEU A 79 -3.48 10.52 7.53
C LEU A 79 -3.99 11.21 6.29
N ALA A 80 -4.19 12.52 6.37
CA ALA A 80 -4.36 13.38 5.21
C ALA A 80 -3.01 13.96 4.80
N LEU A 81 -2.71 13.86 3.50
CA LEU A 81 -1.45 14.25 2.91
C LEU A 81 -1.70 15.07 1.64
N ASN A 82 -0.73 15.86 1.26
CA ASN A 82 -0.77 16.65 0.03
C ASN A 82 0.50 16.43 -0.79
N ASP A 83 0.34 16.25 -2.09
CA ASP A 83 1.43 16.27 -3.06
C ASP A 83 1.39 17.61 -3.80
N GLU A 84 2.39 18.44 -3.56
CA GLU A 84 2.50 19.78 -4.16
C GLU A 84 3.12 19.75 -5.57
N THR A 85 3.34 18.57 -6.15
CA THR A 85 3.92 18.45 -7.49
C THR A 85 3.04 19.16 -8.50
N PRO A 86 3.56 20.16 -9.24
CA PRO A 86 2.77 20.90 -10.23
C PRO A 86 2.15 19.96 -11.27
N VAL A 87 0.87 20.17 -11.58
CA VAL A 87 0.09 19.46 -12.61
C VAL A 87 -0.39 18.07 -12.20
N VAL A 88 0.42 17.28 -11.50
CA VAL A 88 0.10 15.88 -11.17
C VAL A 88 -0.11 15.62 -9.68
N GLY A 89 0.15 16.60 -8.84
CA GLY A 89 -0.08 16.55 -7.40
C GLY A 89 -1.56 16.52 -7.04
N GLY A 90 -1.85 16.42 -5.75
CA GLY A 90 -3.21 16.41 -5.22
C GLY A 90 -3.29 15.89 -3.79
N SER A 91 -4.50 15.77 -3.28
CA SER A 91 -4.73 15.21 -1.94
C SER A 91 -4.56 13.69 -1.94
N TYR A 92 -3.93 13.19 -0.89
CA TYR A 92 -3.76 11.76 -0.61
C TYR A 92 -4.36 11.42 0.75
N ILE A 93 -4.90 10.23 0.87
CA ILE A 93 -5.31 9.66 2.16
C ILE A 93 -4.47 8.41 2.40
N ALA A 94 -3.86 8.29 3.58
CA ALA A 94 -3.25 7.05 3.99
C ALA A 94 -4.00 6.45 5.18
N LEU A 95 -4.29 5.16 5.13
CA LEU A 95 -4.82 4.37 6.24
C LEU A 95 -3.69 3.46 6.74
N CYS A 96 -3.27 3.67 7.99
CA CYS A 96 -2.21 2.92 8.62
C CYS A 96 -2.82 2.01 9.70
N ILE A 97 -2.62 0.69 9.58
CA ILE A 97 -3.23 -0.32 10.44
C ILE A 97 -2.15 -1.05 11.24
N ILE A 98 -2.30 -1.08 12.56
CA ILE A 98 -1.50 -1.91 13.45
C ILE A 98 -2.23 -3.24 13.64
N ASP A 99 -1.85 -4.25 12.89
CA ASP A 99 -2.46 -5.57 12.98
C ASP A 99 -1.72 -6.45 14.00
N PRO A 100 -2.45 -7.21 14.84
CA PRO A 100 -1.84 -8.25 15.66
C PRO A 100 -1.11 -9.29 14.79
N PRO A 101 -0.04 -9.93 15.29
CA PRO A 101 0.67 -10.96 14.56
C PRO A 101 -0.26 -12.04 13.98
N GLY A 102 -0.12 -12.33 12.70
CA GLY A 102 -0.92 -13.32 11.98
C GLY A 102 -2.28 -12.85 11.48
N LYS A 103 -2.70 -11.60 11.76
CA LYS A 103 -3.87 -11.01 11.12
C LYS A 103 -3.56 -10.55 9.69
N THR A 104 -4.61 -10.58 8.87
CA THR A 104 -4.57 -10.11 7.48
C THR A 104 -5.69 -9.12 7.23
N VAL A 105 -5.37 -8.08 6.46
CA VAL A 105 -6.36 -7.13 5.95
C VAL A 105 -7.12 -7.78 4.80
N ASN A 106 -8.43 -7.87 4.92
CA ASN A 106 -9.30 -8.52 3.95
C ASN A 106 -9.81 -7.55 2.87
N GLU A 107 -10.46 -8.12 1.84
CA GLU A 107 -11.04 -7.37 0.73
C GLU A 107 -12.03 -6.29 1.19
N MET A 108 -12.89 -6.59 2.17
CA MET A 108 -13.93 -5.65 2.64
C MET A 108 -13.28 -4.36 3.19
N LYS A 109 -12.20 -4.50 3.96
CA LYS A 109 -11.46 -3.35 4.50
C LYS A 109 -10.81 -2.51 3.41
N VAL A 110 -10.19 -3.16 2.43
CA VAL A 110 -9.54 -2.47 1.30
C VAL A 110 -10.56 -1.76 0.43
N ARG A 111 -11.70 -2.38 0.14
CA ARG A 111 -12.80 -1.72 -0.61
C ARG A 111 -13.41 -0.56 0.16
N GLY A 112 -13.62 -0.70 1.47
CA GLY A 112 -14.10 0.40 2.31
C GLY A 112 -13.16 1.60 2.28
N PHE A 113 -11.84 1.33 2.32
CA PHE A 113 -10.84 2.39 2.17
C PHE A 113 -10.87 3.03 0.78
N LEU A 114 -10.99 2.24 -0.30
CA LEU A 114 -11.15 2.76 -1.66
C LEU A 114 -12.38 3.67 -1.78
N ASP A 115 -13.50 3.28 -1.15
CA ASP A 115 -14.72 4.11 -1.15
C ASP A 115 -14.50 5.42 -0.40
N THR A 116 -13.72 5.43 0.70
CA THR A 116 -13.30 6.65 1.40
C THR A 116 -12.47 7.54 0.48
N VAL A 117 -11.44 7.01 -0.18
CA VAL A 117 -10.58 7.76 -1.12
C VAL A 117 -11.42 8.44 -2.21
N LYS A 118 -12.37 7.70 -2.82
CA LYS A 118 -13.26 8.22 -3.85
C LYS A 118 -14.27 9.22 -3.30
N GLY A 119 -14.83 8.94 -2.12
CA GLY A 119 -15.85 9.79 -1.48
C GLY A 119 -15.30 11.15 -1.05
N GLU A 120 -14.05 11.19 -0.61
CA GLU A 120 -13.34 12.43 -0.23
C GLU A 120 -12.72 13.16 -1.42
N GLY A 121 -12.77 12.58 -2.61
CA GLY A 121 -12.19 13.16 -3.81
C GLY A 121 -10.66 13.20 -3.79
N ALA A 122 -10.04 12.32 -3.01
CA ALA A 122 -8.59 12.21 -2.99
C ALA A 122 -8.07 11.63 -4.30
N SER A 123 -6.91 12.11 -4.74
CA SER A 123 -6.26 11.65 -5.97
C SER A 123 -5.80 10.20 -5.88
N ARG A 124 -5.32 9.79 -4.70
CA ARG A 124 -4.86 8.44 -4.41
C ARG A 124 -5.01 8.09 -2.94
N GLY A 125 -5.04 6.77 -2.65
CA GLY A 125 -4.98 6.19 -1.33
C GLY A 125 -3.74 5.33 -1.12
N ILE A 126 -3.24 5.27 0.12
CA ILE A 126 -2.14 4.37 0.51
C ILE A 126 -2.59 3.63 1.76
N LEU A 127 -2.67 2.30 1.71
CA LEU A 127 -3.01 1.48 2.87
C LEU A 127 -1.75 0.77 3.35
N ILE A 128 -1.29 1.12 4.55
CA ILE A 128 -0.10 0.56 5.21
C ILE A 128 -0.56 -0.35 6.35
N THR A 129 -0.01 -1.56 6.44
CA THR A 129 -0.31 -2.45 7.56
C THR A 129 0.96 -3.08 8.14
N THR A 130 0.98 -3.29 9.45
CA THR A 130 2.00 -4.12 10.12
C THR A 130 1.76 -5.62 9.89
N GLY A 131 0.68 -5.99 9.20
CA GLY A 131 0.31 -7.34 8.82
C GLY A 131 0.47 -7.60 7.31
N TYR A 132 -0.43 -8.41 6.77
CA TYR A 132 -0.48 -8.82 5.37
C TYR A 132 -1.86 -8.58 4.78
N PHE A 133 -1.97 -8.63 3.46
CA PHE A 133 -3.25 -8.58 2.74
C PHE A 133 -3.66 -9.98 2.29
N THR A 134 -4.97 -10.23 2.22
CA THR A 134 -5.44 -11.43 1.54
C THR A 134 -5.28 -11.28 0.01
N ASN A 135 -5.25 -12.39 -0.71
CA ASN A 135 -5.16 -12.35 -2.18
C ASN A 135 -6.38 -11.64 -2.80
N GLU A 136 -7.56 -11.84 -2.21
CA GLU A 136 -8.79 -11.17 -2.62
C GLU A 136 -8.68 -9.65 -2.43
N ALA A 137 -8.06 -9.20 -1.32
CA ALA A 137 -7.82 -7.78 -1.06
C ALA A 137 -6.92 -7.16 -2.13
N ILE A 138 -5.83 -7.84 -2.49
CA ILE A 138 -4.90 -7.36 -3.53
C ILE A 138 -5.60 -7.28 -4.89
N ASN A 139 -6.35 -8.32 -5.27
CA ASN A 139 -7.04 -8.35 -6.55
C ASN A 139 -8.17 -7.33 -6.64
N SER A 140 -8.77 -6.95 -5.49
CA SER A 140 -9.93 -6.06 -5.46
C SER A 140 -9.64 -4.62 -5.87
N ILE A 141 -8.37 -4.22 -5.88
CA ILE A 141 -7.92 -2.87 -6.23
C ILE A 141 -7.04 -2.85 -7.48
N GLU A 142 -6.99 -3.92 -8.26
CA GLU A 142 -6.29 -3.91 -9.55
C GLU A 142 -6.87 -2.78 -10.41
N ASP A 143 -6.01 -1.89 -10.90
CA ASP A 143 -6.35 -0.68 -11.67
C ASP A 143 -7.06 0.46 -10.87
N GLU A 144 -7.14 0.35 -9.54
CA GLU A 144 -7.69 1.41 -8.68
C GLU A 144 -6.58 2.35 -8.12
N PRO A 145 -6.90 3.59 -7.76
CA PRO A 145 -5.91 4.55 -7.28
C PRO A 145 -5.54 4.32 -5.80
N VAL A 146 -5.31 3.07 -5.41
CA VAL A 146 -4.93 2.68 -4.05
C VAL A 146 -3.70 1.80 -4.08
N GLU A 147 -2.70 2.14 -3.27
CA GLU A 147 -1.48 1.38 -3.06
C GLU A 147 -1.55 0.58 -1.77
N LEU A 148 -1.17 -0.69 -1.80
CA LEU A 148 -1.12 -1.56 -0.61
C LEU A 148 0.33 -1.78 -0.19
N VAL A 149 0.64 -1.46 1.06
CA VAL A 149 1.96 -1.61 1.66
C VAL A 149 1.87 -2.53 2.88
N ASN A 150 2.25 -3.79 2.72
CA ASN A 150 2.33 -4.74 3.83
C ASN A 150 3.62 -4.54 4.64
N VAL A 151 3.75 -5.24 5.76
CA VAL A 151 4.91 -5.13 6.66
C VAL A 151 6.25 -5.38 5.95
N VAL A 152 6.31 -6.33 5.00
CA VAL A 152 7.54 -6.66 4.25
C VAL A 152 7.97 -5.48 3.39
N SER A 153 7.02 -4.97 2.59
CA SER A 153 7.26 -3.81 1.73
C SER A 153 7.61 -2.58 2.55
N PHE A 154 6.88 -2.33 3.64
CA PHE A 154 7.12 -1.21 4.54
C PHE A 154 8.55 -1.24 5.09
N LEU A 155 8.96 -2.34 5.73
CA LEU A 155 10.31 -2.47 6.29
C LEU A 155 11.41 -2.41 5.22
N SER A 156 11.15 -2.96 4.03
CA SER A 156 12.07 -2.88 2.90
C SER A 156 12.29 -1.44 2.44
N TYR A 157 11.22 -0.64 2.33
CA TYR A 157 11.31 0.77 2.00
C TYR A 157 12.00 1.58 3.09
N LEU A 158 11.70 1.33 4.38
CA LEU A 158 12.38 2.01 5.49
C LEU A 158 13.90 1.78 5.45
N LYS A 159 14.33 0.54 5.18
CA LYS A 159 15.75 0.21 4.97
C LYS A 159 16.35 0.96 3.78
N LYS A 160 15.65 0.93 2.64
CA LYS A 160 16.09 1.62 1.41
C LYS A 160 16.25 3.12 1.59
N PHE A 161 15.39 3.75 2.39
CA PHE A 161 15.44 5.17 2.68
C PHE A 161 16.36 5.54 3.85
N GLY A 162 16.97 4.56 4.53
CA GLY A 162 17.84 4.79 5.68
C GLY A 162 17.11 5.25 6.94
N ILE A 163 15.81 4.97 7.06
CA ILE A 163 14.94 5.35 8.19
C ILE A 163 14.39 4.14 8.95
N TYR A 164 15.05 3.00 8.81
CA TYR A 164 14.60 1.75 9.45
C TYR A 164 14.70 1.80 10.98
N GLU A 165 15.71 2.47 11.51
CA GLU A 165 15.88 2.61 12.95
C GLU A 165 14.94 3.69 13.51
N TYR A 166 14.37 3.44 14.68
CA TYR A 166 13.60 4.44 15.40
C TYR A 166 14.53 5.32 16.23
N ILE A 167 14.56 6.60 15.89
CA ILE A 167 15.24 7.62 16.70
C ILE A 167 14.12 8.35 17.46
N PRO A 168 14.00 8.19 18.79
CA PRO A 168 13.01 8.94 19.56
C PRO A 168 13.31 10.43 19.45
N ASP A 169 12.26 11.25 19.29
CA ASP A 169 12.38 12.70 19.28
C ASP A 169 12.98 13.14 20.62
N PRO A 170 14.06 13.92 20.64
CA PRO A 170 14.60 14.43 21.88
C PRO A 170 13.61 15.45 22.46
N SER A 171 12.80 14.98 23.43
CA SER A 171 11.88 15.78 24.23
C SER A 171 12.59 16.77 25.14
#